data_fe0fd24e98441948cd40976fc38ad153
#
_entry.id   fe0fd24e98441948cd40976fc38ad153
#
_cell.length_a   1.000
_cell.length_b   1.000
_cell.length_c   1.000
_cell.angle_alpha   90.00
_cell.angle_beta   90.00
_cell.angle_gamma   90.00
#
_symmetry.space_group_name_H-M   'P 1'
#
loop_
_entity.id
_entity.type
_entity.pdbx_description
1 polymer ?
#
loop_
_entity_poly.entity_id
_entity_poly.type
_entity_poly.pdbx_seq_one_letter_code
_entity_poly.pdbx_strand_id
1 'polypeptide(L)'
;VRRNVMHGAANADVIVVDEVYQIESALWGSLNKVSSRQWLLSGDCHQFAPLFDSWRGTPVQEGAFRHSNLLLTLCGCNRLTLTRCMRSDVQLFSFYASLIPGASRFSLPLVDVLAEARATFCRPGPAQHNLCISHRKRHQLNKEANERERLAHDAVYVKGEQGMWVWPGLMLVGSSGGRRTRNGLAYEVESVGEDSLVAGGIKLPFANLSATMRLPWAQTFASCQGTQFEGSLAIHDTDNPHFSRRHLFVALSRARRAQDVCVR
;
A
#
# COMPACT_ATOMS: atom_id res chain seq x y z
N VAL A 1 -18.91 6.53 -0.89
CA VAL A 1 -18.00 6.00 -1.92
C VAL A 1 -18.80 5.23 -2.98
N ARG A 2 -19.49 4.13 -2.62
CA ARG A 2 -20.22 3.25 -3.58
C ARG A 2 -21.20 4.02 -4.49
N ARG A 3 -22.01 4.95 -3.94
CA ARG A 3 -22.96 5.76 -4.73
C ARG A 3 -22.26 6.61 -5.79
N ASN A 4 -21.14 7.25 -5.44
CA ASN A 4 -20.39 8.10 -6.36
C ASN A 4 -19.72 7.29 -7.47
N VAL A 5 -19.17 6.10 -7.13
CA VAL A 5 -18.60 5.17 -8.10
C VAL A 5 -19.66 4.70 -9.10
N MET A 6 -20.84 4.32 -8.61
CA MET A 6 -21.92 3.86 -9.48
C MET A 6 -22.47 4.97 -10.38
N HIS A 7 -22.58 6.19 -9.87
CA HIS A 7 -23.01 7.33 -10.67
C HIS A 7 -22.00 7.67 -11.78
N GLY A 8 -20.69 7.68 -11.44
CA GLY A 8 -19.62 7.88 -12.43
C GLY A 8 -19.61 6.79 -13.51
N ALA A 9 -19.69 5.53 -13.10
CA ALA A 9 -19.70 4.38 -14.03
C ALA A 9 -20.92 4.41 -14.96
N ALA A 10 -22.09 4.82 -14.50
CA ALA A 10 -23.30 4.90 -15.31
C ALA A 10 -23.22 5.97 -16.42
N ASN A 11 -22.41 7.01 -16.24
CA ASN A 11 -22.25 8.11 -17.18
C ASN A 11 -20.98 8.04 -18.05
N ALA A 12 -20.17 7.00 -17.88
CA ALA A 12 -18.92 6.84 -18.61
C ALA A 12 -19.11 5.92 -19.84
N ASP A 13 -18.45 6.23 -20.95
CA ASP A 13 -18.39 5.33 -22.12
C ASP A 13 -17.40 4.20 -21.91
N VAL A 14 -16.28 4.50 -21.25
CA VAL A 14 -15.23 3.54 -20.91
C VAL A 14 -15.00 3.55 -19.40
N ILE A 15 -14.96 2.39 -18.78
CA ILE A 15 -14.68 2.22 -17.36
C ILE A 15 -13.32 1.56 -17.22
N VAL A 16 -12.37 2.29 -16.64
CA VAL A 16 -11.03 1.78 -16.32
C VAL A 16 -11.00 1.42 -14.85
N VAL A 17 -10.64 0.19 -14.54
CA VAL A 17 -10.51 -0.29 -13.15
C VAL A 17 -9.11 -0.85 -12.96
N ASP A 18 -8.36 -0.20 -12.10
CA ASP A 18 -7.06 -0.71 -11.64
C ASP A 18 -7.21 -1.47 -10.32
N GLU A 19 -6.27 -2.38 -10.05
CA GLU A 19 -6.25 -3.23 -8.85
C GLU A 19 -7.57 -4.01 -8.66
N VAL A 20 -8.08 -4.62 -9.73
CA VAL A 20 -9.39 -5.30 -9.77
C VAL A 20 -9.59 -6.35 -8.67
N TYR A 21 -8.50 -6.98 -8.22
CA TYR A 21 -8.54 -8.00 -7.16
C TYR A 21 -8.65 -7.43 -5.74
N GLN A 22 -8.58 -6.10 -5.58
CA GLN A 22 -8.78 -5.40 -4.31
C GLN A 22 -10.22 -4.89 -4.13
N ILE A 23 -11.07 -5.05 -5.15
CA ILE A 23 -12.45 -4.60 -5.11
C ILE A 23 -13.33 -5.68 -4.50
N GLU A 24 -14.13 -5.28 -3.49
CA GLU A 24 -15.08 -6.17 -2.84
C GLU A 24 -16.13 -6.72 -3.79
N SER A 25 -16.50 -7.99 -3.61
CA SER A 25 -17.51 -8.68 -4.41
C SER A 25 -18.86 -7.96 -4.45
N ALA A 26 -19.23 -7.28 -3.36
CA ALA A 26 -20.45 -6.48 -3.29
C ALA A 26 -20.44 -5.27 -4.24
N LEU A 27 -19.28 -4.64 -4.44
CA LEU A 27 -19.14 -3.55 -5.40
C LEU A 27 -19.16 -4.09 -6.83
N TRP A 28 -18.49 -5.20 -7.11
CA TRP A 28 -18.53 -5.88 -8.40
C TRP A 28 -19.96 -6.27 -8.81
N GLY A 29 -20.74 -6.83 -7.89
CA GLY A 29 -22.15 -7.15 -8.15
C GLY A 29 -23.01 -5.93 -8.47
N SER A 30 -22.58 -4.73 -8.06
CA SER A 30 -23.22 -3.46 -8.46
C SER A 30 -22.72 -2.96 -9.82
N LEU A 31 -21.41 -3.02 -10.06
CA LEU A 31 -20.78 -2.59 -11.30
C LEU A 31 -21.24 -3.45 -12.50
N ASN A 32 -21.52 -4.72 -12.30
CA ASN A 32 -22.06 -5.60 -13.34
C ASN A 32 -23.38 -5.10 -13.93
N LYS A 33 -24.13 -4.25 -13.22
CA LYS A 33 -25.35 -3.63 -13.73
C LYS A 33 -25.12 -2.59 -14.83
N VAL A 34 -23.87 -2.15 -15.00
CA VAL A 34 -23.45 -1.22 -16.08
C VAL A 34 -22.63 -1.94 -17.17
N SER A 35 -22.97 -3.21 -17.43
CA SER A 35 -22.25 -4.10 -18.35
C SER A 35 -22.26 -3.67 -19.83
N SER A 36 -23.13 -2.73 -20.21
CA SER A 36 -23.19 -2.18 -21.58
C SER A 36 -22.03 -1.24 -21.92
N ARG A 37 -21.11 -0.98 -20.99
CA ARG A 37 -19.96 -0.11 -21.17
C ARG A 37 -18.73 -0.90 -21.61
N GLN A 38 -17.75 -0.21 -22.17
CA GLN A 38 -16.43 -0.77 -22.41
C GLN A 38 -15.64 -0.83 -21.11
N TRP A 39 -14.93 -1.93 -20.87
CA TRP A 39 -14.16 -2.14 -19.66
C TRP A 39 -12.69 -2.38 -19.99
N LEU A 40 -11.82 -1.69 -19.24
CA LEU A 40 -10.40 -1.97 -19.17
C LEU A 40 -10.08 -2.31 -17.73
N LEU A 41 -9.73 -3.56 -17.46
CA LEU A 41 -9.45 -4.07 -16.11
C LEU A 41 -7.98 -4.42 -15.99
N SER A 42 -7.32 -3.93 -14.93
CA SER A 42 -5.94 -4.29 -14.60
C SER A 42 -5.83 -4.72 -13.14
N GLY A 43 -4.86 -5.57 -12.84
CA GLY A 43 -4.58 -6.00 -11.46
C GLY A 43 -3.73 -7.24 -11.37
N ASP A 44 -3.22 -7.48 -10.17
CA ASP A 44 -2.38 -8.62 -9.86
C ASP A 44 -3.05 -9.49 -8.78
N CYS A 45 -3.42 -10.72 -9.15
CA CYS A 45 -4.06 -11.66 -8.24
C CYS A 45 -3.13 -12.23 -7.15
N HIS A 46 -1.83 -11.92 -7.20
CA HIS A 46 -0.85 -12.32 -6.20
C HIS A 46 -0.67 -11.28 -5.10
N GLN A 47 -1.23 -10.08 -5.27
CA GLN A 47 -1.32 -9.04 -4.24
C GLN A 47 -2.45 -9.35 -3.24
N PHE A 48 -2.63 -8.49 -2.22
CA PHE A 48 -3.68 -8.70 -1.22
C PHE A 48 -5.07 -8.56 -1.84
N ALA A 49 -5.92 -9.50 -1.49
CA ALA A 49 -7.38 -9.39 -1.69
C ALA A 49 -7.98 -8.39 -0.68
N PRO A 50 -9.24 -7.99 -0.84
CA PRO A 50 -9.95 -7.20 0.18
C PRO A 50 -9.88 -7.88 1.54
N LEU A 51 -9.62 -7.10 2.60
CA LEU A 51 -9.46 -7.62 3.97
C LEU A 51 -10.73 -8.32 4.48
N PHE A 52 -11.89 -7.82 4.10
CA PHE A 52 -13.20 -8.35 4.46
C PHE A 52 -14.06 -8.38 3.20
N ASP A 53 -14.06 -9.50 2.49
CA ASP A 53 -14.92 -9.66 1.34
C ASP A 53 -16.13 -10.54 1.67
N SER A 54 -17.32 -10.04 1.37
CA SER A 54 -18.56 -10.78 1.56
C SER A 54 -19.56 -10.52 0.44
N TRP A 55 -20.29 -11.57 0.09
CA TRP A 55 -21.39 -11.49 -0.83
C TRP A 55 -22.69 -11.89 -0.13
N ARG A 56 -23.63 -10.97 0.01
CA ARG A 56 -24.91 -11.18 0.70
C ARG A 56 -24.74 -11.74 2.11
N GLY A 57 -23.73 -11.29 2.85
CA GLY A 57 -23.45 -11.72 4.22
C GLY A 57 -22.63 -13.01 4.34
N THR A 58 -22.30 -13.68 3.22
CA THR A 58 -21.43 -14.85 3.21
C THR A 58 -20.01 -14.43 2.87
N PRO A 59 -18.99 -14.84 3.65
CA PRO A 59 -17.60 -14.57 3.33
C PRO A 59 -17.21 -15.14 1.96
N VAL A 60 -16.52 -14.38 1.15
CA VAL A 60 -16.00 -14.82 -0.15
C VAL A 60 -14.63 -15.45 0.06
N GLN A 61 -14.43 -16.62 -0.52
CA GLN A 61 -13.16 -17.31 -0.47
C GLN A 61 -12.08 -16.52 -1.20
N GLU A 62 -10.92 -16.40 -0.59
CA GLU A 62 -9.77 -15.74 -1.21
C GLU A 62 -9.43 -16.41 -2.54
N GLY A 63 -9.22 -15.60 -3.57
CA GLY A 63 -8.94 -16.09 -4.92
C GLY A 63 -10.17 -16.51 -5.76
N ALA A 64 -11.36 -16.57 -5.19
CA ALA A 64 -12.58 -16.90 -5.94
C ALA A 64 -12.77 -15.95 -7.14
N PHE A 65 -12.38 -14.70 -7.00
CA PHE A 65 -12.53 -13.70 -8.05
C PHE A 65 -11.58 -13.91 -9.25
N ARG A 66 -10.43 -14.54 -9.05
CA ARG A 66 -9.45 -14.84 -10.12
C ARG A 66 -10.05 -15.68 -11.25
N HIS A 67 -10.95 -16.58 -10.90
CA HIS A 67 -11.62 -17.49 -11.83
C HIS A 67 -13.07 -17.11 -12.13
N SER A 68 -13.46 -15.89 -11.73
CA SER A 68 -14.81 -15.39 -11.94
C SER A 68 -15.09 -15.15 -13.42
N ASN A 69 -16.17 -15.75 -13.92
CA ASN A 69 -16.68 -15.47 -15.25
C ASN A 69 -17.10 -14.00 -15.43
N LEU A 70 -17.38 -13.29 -14.33
CA LEU A 70 -17.76 -11.89 -14.39
C LEU A 70 -16.68 -11.01 -15.01
N LEU A 71 -15.42 -11.14 -14.57
CA LEU A 71 -14.32 -10.34 -15.13
C LEU A 71 -14.10 -10.67 -16.62
N LEU A 72 -14.16 -11.95 -16.98
CA LEU A 72 -14.03 -12.38 -18.36
C LEU A 72 -15.15 -11.81 -19.23
N THR A 73 -16.40 -11.87 -18.76
CA THR A 73 -17.55 -11.34 -19.47
C THR A 73 -17.46 -9.83 -19.68
N LEU A 74 -17.06 -9.08 -18.65
CA LEU A 74 -16.91 -7.62 -18.76
C LEU A 74 -15.85 -7.20 -19.78
N CYS A 75 -14.80 -8.00 -19.95
CA CYS A 75 -13.73 -7.76 -20.93
C CYS A 75 -13.94 -8.47 -22.28
N GLY A 76 -15.16 -8.95 -22.57
CA GLY A 76 -15.44 -9.68 -23.82
C GLY A 76 -14.58 -10.93 -23.99
N CYS A 77 -14.24 -11.61 -22.89
CA CYS A 77 -13.34 -12.77 -22.82
C CYS A 77 -11.88 -12.49 -23.24
N ASN A 78 -11.50 -11.23 -23.41
CA ASN A 78 -10.12 -10.86 -23.70
C ASN A 78 -9.30 -10.80 -22.41
N ARG A 79 -8.15 -11.47 -22.41
CA ARG A 79 -7.23 -11.45 -21.29
C ARG A 79 -5.78 -11.43 -21.78
N LEU A 80 -5.03 -10.44 -21.29
CA LEU A 80 -3.60 -10.32 -21.52
C LEU A 80 -2.85 -10.51 -20.19
N THR A 81 -1.80 -11.31 -20.21
CA THR A 81 -0.89 -11.46 -19.07
C THR A 81 0.43 -10.79 -19.38
N LEU A 82 0.81 -9.80 -18.56
CA LEU A 82 2.10 -9.14 -18.67
C LEU A 82 3.17 -10.04 -18.02
N THR A 83 4.24 -10.32 -18.76
CA THR A 83 5.33 -11.22 -18.32
C THR A 83 6.65 -10.51 -18.08
N ARG A 84 6.80 -9.26 -18.54
CA ARG A 84 8.00 -8.47 -18.37
C ARG A 84 7.85 -7.47 -17.26
N CYS A 85 8.76 -7.52 -16.28
CA CYS A 85 8.86 -6.50 -15.24
C CYS A 85 9.63 -5.29 -15.77
N MET A 86 9.03 -4.09 -15.64
CA MET A 86 9.66 -2.81 -15.99
C MET A 86 9.98 -1.98 -14.73
N ARG A 87 9.63 -2.46 -13.55
CA ARG A 87 9.72 -1.72 -12.29
C ARG A 87 10.98 -2.05 -11.50
N SER A 88 11.22 -3.34 -11.29
CA SER A 88 12.30 -3.85 -10.44
C SER A 88 13.48 -4.36 -11.27
N ASP A 89 14.68 -4.33 -10.68
CA ASP A 89 15.82 -4.99 -11.29
C ASP A 89 15.63 -6.53 -11.37
N VAL A 90 16.49 -7.18 -12.13
CA VAL A 90 16.37 -8.62 -12.42
C VAL A 90 16.48 -9.47 -11.16
N GLN A 91 17.38 -9.11 -10.23
CA GLN A 91 17.58 -9.87 -8.99
C GLN A 91 16.32 -9.82 -8.13
N LEU A 92 15.79 -8.64 -7.91
CA LEU A 92 14.58 -8.43 -7.10
C LEU A 92 13.37 -9.09 -7.75
N PHE A 93 13.18 -8.88 -9.07
CA PHE A 93 12.08 -9.49 -9.81
C PHE A 93 12.13 -11.02 -9.77
N SER A 94 13.28 -11.63 -10.05
CA SER A 94 13.44 -13.08 -10.03
C SER A 94 13.13 -13.68 -8.66
N PHE A 95 13.47 -12.97 -7.58
CA PHE A 95 13.18 -13.43 -6.24
C PHE A 95 11.66 -13.42 -5.96
N TYR A 96 10.98 -12.27 -6.10
CA TYR A 96 9.56 -12.23 -5.75
C TYR A 96 8.68 -12.98 -6.76
N ALA A 97 9.05 -13.05 -8.04
CA ALA A 97 8.33 -13.87 -9.01
C ALA A 97 8.38 -15.37 -8.68
N SER A 98 9.42 -15.83 -7.96
CA SER A 98 9.51 -17.22 -7.51
C SER A 98 8.60 -17.55 -6.32
N LEU A 99 7.95 -16.55 -5.70
CA LEU A 99 7.04 -16.73 -4.56
C LEU A 99 5.59 -17.03 -4.95
N ILE A 100 5.25 -16.88 -6.24
CA ILE A 100 3.87 -17.08 -6.73
C ILE A 100 3.56 -18.58 -6.93
N PRO A 101 2.27 -18.99 -6.90
CA PRO A 101 1.86 -20.36 -7.13
C PRO A 101 2.47 -20.97 -8.40
N GLY A 102 3.06 -22.14 -8.27
CA GLY A 102 3.72 -22.87 -9.37
C GLY A 102 5.19 -22.51 -9.61
N ALA A 103 5.73 -21.50 -8.93
CA ALA A 103 7.13 -21.13 -9.05
C ALA A 103 8.01 -21.83 -7.98
N SER A 104 9.32 -21.77 -8.15
CA SER A 104 10.31 -22.58 -7.42
C SER A 104 10.28 -22.44 -5.89
N ARG A 105 10.08 -21.22 -5.36
CA ARG A 105 10.07 -20.99 -3.90
C ARG A 105 8.68 -21.13 -3.28
N PHE A 106 7.64 -21.30 -4.08
CA PHE A 106 6.29 -21.41 -3.55
C PHE A 106 6.06 -22.65 -2.68
N SER A 107 6.72 -23.78 -2.99
CA SER A 107 6.63 -25.04 -2.26
C SER A 107 7.56 -25.13 -1.03
N LEU A 108 8.54 -24.24 -0.91
CA LEU A 108 9.48 -24.25 0.22
C LEU A 108 8.78 -23.82 1.51
N PRO A 109 9.23 -24.22 2.71
CA PRO A 109 8.79 -23.63 3.97
C PRO A 109 9.03 -22.12 4.00
N LEU A 110 8.09 -21.35 4.59
CA LEU A 110 8.23 -19.88 4.65
C LEU A 110 9.51 -19.47 5.41
N VAL A 111 9.89 -20.22 6.45
CA VAL A 111 11.10 -19.95 7.24
C VAL A 111 12.38 -19.99 6.38
N ASP A 112 12.47 -20.93 5.46
CA ASP A 112 13.63 -21.06 4.58
C ASP A 112 13.67 -19.93 3.55
N VAL A 113 12.51 -19.57 3.01
CA VAL A 113 12.36 -18.42 2.10
C VAL A 113 12.75 -17.12 2.80
N LEU A 114 12.35 -16.93 4.06
CA LEU A 114 12.73 -15.75 4.84
C LEU A 114 14.22 -15.72 5.19
N ALA A 115 14.82 -16.87 5.51
CA ALA A 115 16.26 -16.96 5.73
C ALA A 115 17.04 -16.54 4.48
N GLU A 116 16.64 -17.06 3.31
CA GLU A 116 17.24 -16.67 2.02
C GLU A 116 17.00 -15.18 1.70
N ALA A 117 15.79 -14.67 1.96
CA ALA A 117 15.47 -13.26 1.74
C ALA A 117 16.30 -12.32 2.62
N ARG A 118 16.51 -12.67 3.90
CA ARG A 118 17.37 -11.89 4.83
C ARG A 118 18.83 -11.91 4.40
N ALA A 119 19.34 -13.03 3.90
CA ALA A 119 20.69 -13.13 3.37
C ALA A 119 20.88 -12.33 2.08
N THR A 120 19.86 -12.33 1.21
CA THR A 120 19.91 -11.67 -0.11
C THR A 120 19.69 -10.16 0.00
N PHE A 121 18.75 -9.73 0.85
CA PHE A 121 18.33 -8.34 1.01
C PHE A 121 18.72 -7.84 2.40
N CYS A 122 19.98 -7.54 2.57
CA CYS A 122 20.58 -7.22 3.87
C CYS A 122 21.16 -5.79 3.94
N ARG A 123 20.56 -4.83 3.21
CA ARG A 123 21.03 -3.43 3.22
C ARG A 123 21.20 -2.92 4.65
N PRO A 124 22.36 -2.38 5.02
CA PRO A 124 22.63 -1.88 6.37
C PRO A 124 21.99 -0.51 6.60
N GLY A 125 21.82 -0.18 7.88
CA GLY A 125 21.36 1.14 8.35
C GLY A 125 19.84 1.34 8.30
N PRO A 126 19.40 2.57 8.67
CA PRO A 126 17.99 2.92 8.63
C PRO A 126 17.48 3.03 7.19
N ALA A 127 16.23 2.63 6.99
CA ALA A 127 15.58 2.75 5.70
C ALA A 127 14.68 4.00 5.65
N GLN A 128 14.53 4.55 4.44
CA GLN A 128 13.64 5.68 4.19
C GLN A 128 12.17 5.25 4.30
N HIS A 129 11.87 4.01 3.88
CA HIS A 129 10.54 3.44 3.92
C HIS A 129 10.55 2.15 4.73
N ASN A 130 9.52 1.95 5.54
CA ASN A 130 9.40 0.77 6.38
C ASN A 130 8.01 0.16 6.22
N LEU A 131 7.94 -1.15 5.95
CA LEU A 131 6.69 -1.90 5.89
C LEU A 131 6.56 -2.81 7.10
N CYS A 132 5.39 -2.82 7.72
CA CYS A 132 5.08 -3.65 8.88
C CYS A 132 3.62 -4.13 8.85
N ILE A 133 3.29 -5.13 9.66
CA ILE A 133 1.92 -5.66 9.74
C ILE A 133 1.03 -4.77 10.61
N SER A 134 1.52 -4.44 11.81
CA SER A 134 0.68 -3.80 12.82
C SER A 134 0.77 -2.27 12.81
N HIS A 135 -0.35 -1.62 13.14
CA HIS A 135 -0.37 -0.19 13.38
C HIS A 135 0.57 0.23 14.53
N ARG A 136 0.68 -0.61 15.58
CA ARG A 136 1.60 -0.35 16.70
C ARG A 136 3.05 -0.25 16.22
N LYS A 137 3.51 -1.20 15.39
CA LYS A 137 4.87 -1.18 14.83
C LYS A 137 5.07 0.01 13.90
N ARG A 138 4.08 0.33 13.07
CA ARG A 138 4.10 1.51 12.22
C ARG A 138 4.30 2.79 13.03
N HIS A 139 3.56 2.96 14.13
CA HIS A 139 3.71 4.14 15.00
C HIS A 139 5.09 4.21 15.63
N GLN A 140 5.60 3.09 16.13
CA GLN A 140 6.95 3.01 16.70
C GLN A 140 8.00 3.45 15.66
N LEU A 141 8.01 2.86 14.47
CA LEU A 141 8.97 3.16 13.42
C LEU A 141 8.88 4.63 12.95
N ASN A 142 7.68 5.15 12.81
CA ASN A 142 7.46 6.55 12.47
C ASN A 142 7.98 7.49 13.57
N LYS A 143 7.74 7.17 14.84
CA LYS A 143 8.25 7.97 15.96
C LYS A 143 9.77 7.97 16.00
N GLU A 144 10.40 6.81 15.88
CA GLU A 144 11.86 6.66 15.86
C GLU A 144 12.50 7.46 14.71
N ALA A 145 11.91 7.40 13.52
CA ALA A 145 12.38 8.16 12.38
C ALA A 145 12.18 9.66 12.57
N ASN A 146 11.03 10.10 13.07
CA ASN A 146 10.73 11.50 13.31
C ASN A 146 11.65 12.12 14.38
N GLU A 147 11.95 11.39 15.46
CA GLU A 147 12.89 11.81 16.48
C GLU A 147 14.33 11.94 15.94
N ARG A 148 14.73 11.08 15.02
CA ARG A 148 16.05 11.16 14.38
C ARG A 148 16.16 12.33 13.42
N GLU A 149 15.18 12.46 12.54
CA GLU A 149 15.21 13.46 11.46
C GLU A 149 15.06 14.90 12.00
N ARG A 150 14.26 15.11 13.07
CA ARG A 150 14.06 16.45 13.66
C ARG A 150 15.34 17.17 14.05
N LEU A 151 16.42 16.42 14.36
CA LEU A 151 17.68 17.00 14.81
C LEU A 151 18.38 17.89 13.78
N ALA A 152 18.02 17.75 12.50
CA ALA A 152 18.54 18.55 11.41
C ALA A 152 17.65 19.76 11.04
N HIS A 153 16.56 20.00 11.81
CA HIS A 153 15.54 20.98 11.45
C HIS A 153 15.14 21.83 12.66
N ASP A 154 14.62 23.03 12.41
CA ASP A 154 13.92 23.84 13.40
C ASP A 154 12.50 23.28 13.57
N ALA A 155 12.39 22.24 14.36
CA ALA A 155 11.19 21.42 14.47
C ALA A 155 10.32 21.81 15.67
N VAL A 156 9.01 21.93 15.45
CA VAL A 156 8.01 22.21 16.47
C VAL A 156 7.33 20.92 16.90
N TYR A 157 7.19 20.67 18.20
CA TYR A 157 6.49 19.50 18.71
C TYR A 157 4.99 19.75 18.80
N VAL A 158 4.22 18.97 18.07
CA VAL A 158 2.76 18.98 18.11
C VAL A 158 2.27 17.87 19.04
N LYS A 159 1.64 18.27 20.14
CA LYS A 159 1.01 17.33 21.09
C LYS A 159 -0.23 16.70 20.48
N GLY A 160 -0.50 15.44 20.80
CA GLY A 160 -1.68 14.70 20.36
C GLY A 160 -1.58 13.23 20.73
N GLU A 161 -2.57 12.42 20.33
CA GLU A 161 -2.59 10.97 20.54
C GLU A 161 -1.34 10.30 19.95
N GLN A 162 -0.86 10.83 18.84
CA GLN A 162 0.40 10.47 18.21
C GLN A 162 1.23 11.74 18.04
N GLY A 163 1.79 12.25 19.14
CA GLY A 163 2.63 13.44 19.10
C GLY A 163 3.75 13.32 18.09
N MET A 164 4.01 14.39 17.34
CA MET A 164 5.00 14.40 16.27
C MET A 164 5.74 15.73 16.18
N TRP A 165 6.99 15.69 15.77
CA TRP A 165 7.74 16.86 15.37
C TRP A 165 7.42 17.23 13.93
N VAL A 166 7.20 18.52 13.67
CA VAL A 166 6.91 19.05 12.33
C VAL A 166 7.83 20.21 12.02
N TRP A 167 8.20 20.34 10.73
CA TRP A 167 9.06 21.41 10.22
C TRP A 167 8.74 21.67 8.75
N PRO A 168 9.03 22.84 8.20
CA PRO A 168 8.89 23.10 6.77
C PRO A 168 9.71 22.11 5.93
N GLY A 169 9.12 21.57 4.88
CA GLY A 169 9.69 20.53 4.03
C GLY A 169 9.38 19.10 4.48
N LEU A 170 8.82 18.88 5.69
CA LEU A 170 8.36 17.54 6.10
C LEU A 170 7.20 17.07 5.21
N MET A 171 7.33 15.88 4.67
CA MET A 171 6.21 15.23 3.99
C MET A 171 5.28 14.58 5.02
N LEU A 172 4.00 14.90 4.99
CA LEU A 172 2.97 14.22 5.77
C LEU A 172 2.05 13.45 4.84
N VAL A 173 1.46 12.37 5.34
CA VAL A 173 0.52 11.55 4.55
C VAL A 173 -0.87 11.69 5.14
N GLY A 174 -1.85 12.01 4.30
CA GLY A 174 -3.24 12.13 4.71
C GLY A 174 -3.78 10.82 5.30
N SER A 175 -4.61 10.94 6.35
CA SER A 175 -5.33 9.82 6.96
C SER A 175 -6.84 9.93 6.69
N SER A 176 -7.59 8.86 6.99
CA SER A 176 -9.04 8.77 6.70
C SER A 176 -9.93 9.76 7.44
N GLY A 177 -9.42 10.41 8.50
CA GLY A 177 -10.19 11.36 9.31
C GLY A 177 -10.34 12.76 8.73
N GLY A 178 -9.63 13.11 7.66
CA GLY A 178 -9.61 14.45 7.10
C GLY A 178 -10.70 14.69 6.06
N ARG A 179 -11.47 15.76 6.21
CA ARG A 179 -12.43 16.21 5.15
C ARG A 179 -11.71 16.89 3.98
N ARG A 180 -10.59 17.55 4.23
CA ARG A 180 -9.82 18.32 3.24
C ARG A 180 -8.61 17.55 2.71
N THR A 181 -8.14 16.54 3.44
CA THR A 181 -7.02 15.69 3.06
C THR A 181 -7.52 14.35 2.53
N ARG A 182 -6.83 13.79 1.54
CA ARG A 182 -7.16 12.48 0.99
C ARG A 182 -6.25 11.42 1.61
N ASN A 183 -6.83 10.30 2.02
CA ASN A 183 -6.08 9.19 2.59
C ASN A 183 -5.01 8.68 1.61
N GLY A 184 -3.79 8.55 2.10
CA GLY A 184 -2.66 8.04 1.32
C GLY A 184 -1.94 9.07 0.45
N LEU A 185 -2.47 10.29 0.26
CA LEU A 185 -1.74 11.33 -0.46
C LEU A 185 -0.72 12.03 0.44
N ALA A 186 0.41 12.37 -0.15
CA ALA A 186 1.49 13.11 0.48
C ALA A 186 1.24 14.63 0.38
N TYR A 187 1.57 15.35 1.45
CA TYR A 187 1.43 16.80 1.59
C TYR A 187 2.72 17.33 2.19
N GLU A 188 3.41 18.22 1.51
CA GLU A 188 4.59 18.89 2.01
C GLU A 188 4.17 20.02 2.98
N VAL A 189 4.82 20.08 4.14
CA VAL A 189 4.64 21.16 5.11
C VAL A 189 5.34 22.41 4.58
N GLU A 190 4.58 23.45 4.27
CA GLU A 190 5.06 24.72 3.73
C GLU A 190 5.49 25.68 4.84
N SER A 191 4.69 25.71 5.91
CA SER A 191 4.97 26.56 7.08
C SER A 191 4.38 25.99 8.37
N VAL A 192 5.01 26.32 9.49
CA VAL A 192 4.58 25.93 10.83
C VAL A 192 4.36 27.20 11.65
N GLY A 193 3.15 27.41 12.16
CA GLY A 193 2.78 28.51 13.05
C GLY A 193 2.63 28.06 14.50
N GLU A 194 2.04 28.88 15.35
CA GLU A 194 1.89 28.61 16.78
C GLU A 194 0.85 27.51 17.10
N ASP A 195 -0.26 27.45 16.35
CA ASP A 195 -1.40 26.55 16.58
C ASP A 195 -1.77 25.67 15.38
N SER A 196 -1.11 25.88 14.26
CA SER A 196 -1.46 25.24 12.99
C SER A 196 -0.24 25.19 12.05
N LEU A 197 -0.31 24.31 11.06
CA LEU A 197 0.62 24.30 9.93
C LEU A 197 -0.13 24.42 8.61
N VAL A 198 0.59 24.75 7.54
CA VAL A 198 0.09 24.69 6.16
C VAL A 198 0.81 23.54 5.46
N ALA A 199 0.05 22.64 4.86
CA ALA A 199 0.60 21.54 4.08
C ALA A 199 -0.23 21.32 2.80
N GLY A 200 0.43 21.37 1.64
CA GLY A 200 -0.21 21.29 0.33
C GLY A 200 -1.30 22.35 0.13
N GLY A 201 -1.06 23.61 0.59
CA GLY A 201 -2.00 24.71 0.55
C GLY A 201 -3.16 24.61 1.56
N ILE A 202 -3.19 23.59 2.44
CA ILE A 202 -4.27 23.36 3.40
C ILE A 202 -3.79 23.75 4.79
N LYS A 203 -4.52 24.67 5.45
CA LYS A 203 -4.29 24.99 6.86
C LYS A 203 -4.85 23.90 7.76
N LEU A 204 -4.00 23.30 8.58
CA LEU A 204 -4.26 22.17 9.47
C LEU A 204 -4.00 22.56 10.93
N PRO A 205 -5.04 22.68 11.78
CA PRO A 205 -4.88 22.94 13.20
C PRO A 205 -4.15 21.79 13.91
N PHE A 206 -3.27 22.10 14.85
CA PHE A 206 -2.53 21.10 15.64
C PHE A 206 -3.47 20.17 16.41
N ALA A 207 -4.57 20.68 16.93
CA ALA A 207 -5.57 19.90 17.66
C ALA A 207 -6.09 18.66 16.91
N ASN A 208 -6.12 18.73 15.57
CA ASN A 208 -6.63 17.64 14.70
C ASN A 208 -5.55 16.99 13.84
N LEU A 209 -4.29 17.38 14.00
CA LEU A 209 -3.22 16.96 13.10
C LEU A 209 -3.04 15.44 13.09
N SER A 210 -2.93 14.82 14.25
CA SER A 210 -2.74 13.36 14.39
C SER A 210 -3.92 12.52 13.89
N ALA A 211 -5.13 13.10 13.83
CA ALA A 211 -6.31 12.44 13.27
C ALA A 211 -6.36 12.55 11.74
N THR A 212 -5.80 13.60 11.17
CA THR A 212 -5.89 13.90 9.74
C THR A 212 -4.64 13.59 8.94
N MET A 213 -3.49 13.54 9.60
CA MET A 213 -2.18 13.30 9.00
C MET A 213 -1.39 12.24 9.76
N ARG A 214 -0.46 11.61 9.07
CA ARG A 214 0.49 10.64 9.62
C ARG A 214 1.89 10.89 9.05
N LEU A 215 2.89 10.42 9.78
CA LEU A 215 4.28 10.46 9.36
C LEU A 215 4.54 9.47 8.20
N PRO A 216 5.49 9.75 7.30
CA PRO A 216 5.64 9.07 6.02
C PRO A 216 6.54 7.83 6.03
N TRP A 217 7.38 7.64 7.07
CA TRP A 217 8.48 6.66 7.05
C TRP A 217 8.05 5.21 7.19
N ALA A 218 6.88 4.96 7.81
CA ALA A 218 6.38 3.61 7.96
C ALA A 218 4.91 3.47 7.55
N GLN A 219 4.59 2.38 6.86
CA GLN A 219 3.26 2.01 6.39
C GLN A 219 2.96 0.55 6.72
N THR A 220 1.67 0.20 6.76
CA THR A 220 1.27 -1.21 6.80
C THR A 220 1.30 -1.81 5.40
N PHE A 221 1.51 -3.13 5.29
CA PHE A 221 1.48 -3.82 3.99
C PHE A 221 0.18 -3.57 3.22
N ALA A 222 -0.96 -3.50 3.92
CA ALA A 222 -2.24 -3.21 3.28
C ALA A 222 -2.30 -1.78 2.70
N SER A 223 -1.64 -0.81 3.34
CA SER A 223 -1.68 0.59 2.89
C SER A 223 -0.63 0.93 1.83
N CYS A 224 0.32 0.05 1.55
CA CYS A 224 1.36 0.29 0.53
C CYS A 224 0.96 -0.18 -0.88
N GLN A 225 -0.21 -0.80 -1.01
CA GLN A 225 -0.72 -1.21 -2.33
C GLN A 225 -0.92 0.02 -3.22
N GLY A 226 -0.59 -0.09 -4.50
CA GLY A 226 -0.56 1.05 -5.41
C GLY A 226 0.65 1.99 -5.25
N THR A 227 1.42 1.88 -4.15
CA THR A 227 2.62 2.71 -3.93
C THR A 227 3.87 2.02 -4.48
N GLN A 228 4.78 2.82 -5.02
CA GLN A 228 6.15 2.40 -5.34
C GLN A 228 7.12 3.22 -4.49
N PHE A 229 8.08 2.56 -3.87
CA PHE A 229 9.09 3.24 -3.05
C PHE A 229 10.34 3.52 -3.87
N GLU A 230 10.79 4.77 -3.80
CA GLU A 230 12.10 5.18 -4.27
C GLU A 230 13.06 5.25 -3.10
N GLY A 231 14.27 4.71 -3.28
CA GLY A 231 15.25 4.59 -2.21
C GLY A 231 15.07 3.34 -1.36
N SER A 232 15.52 3.41 -0.11
CA SER A 232 15.66 2.23 0.73
C SER A 232 14.37 1.80 1.41
N LEU A 233 14.13 0.48 1.41
CA LEU A 233 12.95 -0.18 1.98
C LEU A 233 13.37 -1.22 3.01
N ALA A 234 12.81 -1.14 4.23
CA ALA A 234 12.92 -2.20 5.23
C ALA A 234 11.58 -2.92 5.41
N ILE A 235 11.64 -4.24 5.45
CA ILE A 235 10.51 -5.15 5.66
C ILE A 235 10.62 -5.68 7.08
N HIS A 236 9.63 -5.36 7.92
CA HIS A 236 9.56 -5.72 9.34
C HIS A 236 8.50 -6.79 9.60
N ASP A 237 8.45 -7.25 10.83
CA ASP A 237 7.46 -8.21 11.33
C ASP A 237 7.51 -9.57 10.61
N THR A 238 8.65 -9.96 10.05
CA THR A 238 8.80 -11.24 9.32
C THR A 238 8.63 -12.46 10.23
N ASP A 239 8.79 -12.30 11.55
CA ASP A 239 8.55 -13.34 12.57
C ASP A 239 7.11 -13.32 13.11
N ASN A 240 6.26 -12.41 12.63
CA ASN A 240 4.87 -12.35 13.04
C ASN A 240 4.09 -13.55 12.47
N PRO A 241 3.26 -14.25 13.28
CA PRO A 241 2.50 -15.41 12.82
C PRO A 241 1.55 -15.12 11.64
N HIS A 242 1.17 -13.86 11.44
CA HIS A 242 0.36 -13.44 10.30
C HIS A 242 1.19 -13.06 9.07
N PHE A 243 2.53 -13.08 9.16
CA PHE A 243 3.37 -12.83 7.99
C PHE A 243 3.28 -14.01 7.00
N SER A 244 3.13 -13.71 5.74
CA SER A 244 2.98 -14.72 4.68
C SER A 244 3.86 -14.40 3.48
N ARG A 245 4.02 -15.38 2.57
CA ARG A 245 4.69 -15.16 1.28
C ARG A 245 4.12 -13.98 0.52
N ARG A 246 2.81 -13.74 0.64
CA ARG A 246 2.16 -12.60 0.00
C ARG A 246 2.65 -11.27 0.55
N HIS A 247 2.89 -11.16 1.86
CA HIS A 247 3.51 -9.97 2.46
C HIS A 247 4.90 -9.72 1.86
N LEU A 248 5.72 -10.77 1.76
CA LEU A 248 7.05 -10.67 1.16
C LEU A 248 6.98 -10.29 -0.33
N PHE A 249 6.10 -10.95 -1.11
CA PHE A 249 5.86 -10.64 -2.52
C PHE A 249 5.45 -9.17 -2.72
N VAL A 250 4.44 -8.71 -1.98
CA VAL A 250 3.95 -7.34 -2.10
C VAL A 250 5.05 -6.35 -1.73
N ALA A 251 5.77 -6.56 -0.62
CA ALA A 251 6.83 -5.66 -0.19
C ALA A 251 7.96 -5.55 -1.23
N LEU A 252 8.50 -6.68 -1.67
CA LEU A 252 9.59 -6.71 -2.65
C LEU A 252 9.16 -6.08 -3.98
N SER A 253 7.91 -6.30 -4.41
CA SER A 253 7.38 -5.70 -5.64
C SER A 253 7.18 -4.18 -5.57
N ARG A 254 7.32 -3.55 -4.38
CA ARG A 254 7.27 -2.09 -4.22
C ARG A 254 8.63 -1.41 -4.39
N ALA A 255 9.74 -2.15 -4.34
CA ALA A 255 11.09 -1.62 -4.49
C ALA A 255 11.56 -1.67 -5.96
N ARG A 256 12.56 -0.85 -6.27
CA ARG A 256 13.18 -0.81 -7.60
C ARG A 256 14.43 -1.65 -7.70
N ARG A 257 15.27 -1.68 -6.66
CA ARG A 257 16.58 -2.33 -6.69
C ARG A 257 16.78 -3.21 -5.47
N ALA A 258 17.32 -4.39 -5.69
CA ALA A 258 17.62 -5.37 -4.64
C ALA A 258 18.53 -4.78 -3.54
N GLN A 259 19.55 -4.01 -3.92
CA GLN A 259 20.49 -3.38 -3.01
C GLN A 259 19.86 -2.36 -2.04
N ASP A 260 18.66 -1.86 -2.36
CA ASP A 260 17.96 -0.87 -1.54
C ASP A 260 17.04 -1.54 -0.50
N VAL A 261 16.93 -2.87 -0.51
CA VAL A 261 16.02 -3.62 0.35
C VAL A 261 16.74 -4.23 1.55
N CYS A 262 16.05 -4.21 2.71
CA CYS A 262 16.45 -4.92 3.92
C CYS A 262 15.27 -5.74 4.45
N VAL A 263 15.43 -7.05 4.59
CA VAL A 263 14.47 -7.95 5.25
C VAL A 263 14.94 -8.20 6.68
N ARG A 264 14.11 -7.88 7.69
CA ARG A 264 14.43 -7.93 9.13
C ARG A 264 13.61 -8.97 9.86
#